data_90e66d5c1d96e50ad7548977260d1eba
#
_entry.id   90e66d5c1d96e50ad7548977260d1eba
#
_cell.length_a   1.000
_cell.length_b   1.000
_cell.length_c   1.000
_cell.angle_alpha   90.00
_cell.angle_beta   90.00
_cell.angle_gamma   90.00
#
_symmetry.space_group_name_H-M   'P 1'
#
loop_
_entity.id
_entity.type
_entity.pdbx_description
1 polymer ?
#
loop_
_entity_poly.entity_id
_entity_poly.type
_entity_poly.pdbx_seq_one_letter_code
_entity_poly.pdbx_strand_id
1 'polypeptide(L)'
;MPTTKPLTRRHWMTALAAGSLALPAWAATPQRIQVELWKDPSCGCCKDWMAHMQQHGFDFTVHEVGNNGARARLGLPRELGSCHTALVGGYVIEGHVPAGDVQRLLKEKPRALGLAVPGMPVGSPGMDGPEYQGRKDAYDVFLVTPAMKRGEVATQVFASYH
;
A
#
# COMPACT_ATOMS: atom_id res chain seq x y z
N MET A 1 91.93 28.77 4.00
CA MET A 1 90.56 28.86 4.60
C MET A 1 89.52 28.70 3.54
N PRO A 2 88.81 27.59 3.45
CA PRO A 2 87.74 27.40 2.49
C PRO A 2 86.38 27.70 3.08
N THR A 3 85.63 28.57 2.42
CA THR A 3 84.31 29.01 2.76
C THR A 3 83.30 27.97 2.30
N THR A 4 82.53 27.39 3.22
CA THR A 4 81.43 26.47 2.94
C THR A 4 80.15 27.25 2.64
N LYS A 5 79.55 27.03 1.46
CA LYS A 5 78.23 27.57 1.11
C LYS A 5 77.11 26.67 1.68
N PRO A 6 76.05 27.28 2.24
CA PRO A 6 74.92 26.47 2.72
C PRO A 6 74.06 26.02 1.56
N LEU A 7 73.62 24.70 1.58
CA LEU A 7 72.68 24.07 0.67
C LEU A 7 71.24 24.54 1.02
N THR A 8 70.62 25.20 0.08
CA THR A 8 69.17 25.51 0.15
C THR A 8 68.28 24.27 -0.06
N ARG A 9 67.53 23.94 0.97
CA ARG A 9 66.51 22.86 0.94
C ARG A 9 65.34 23.31 0.07
N ARG A 10 65.25 22.76 -1.17
CA ARG A 10 64.05 22.89 -1.99
C ARG A 10 62.96 21.96 -1.43
N HIS A 11 61.93 22.57 -0.85
CA HIS A 11 60.75 21.86 -0.41
C HIS A 11 59.95 21.43 -1.64
N TRP A 12 59.87 20.13 -1.89
CA TRP A 12 58.95 19.52 -2.84
C TRP A 12 57.61 19.38 -2.12
N MET A 13 56.66 20.30 -2.36
CA MET A 13 55.26 20.09 -2.00
C MET A 13 54.60 19.28 -3.08
N THR A 14 54.46 17.98 -2.86
CA THR A 14 53.60 17.12 -3.66
C THR A 14 52.16 17.35 -3.19
N ALA A 15 51.38 18.07 -3.99
CA ALA A 15 49.93 18.20 -3.81
C ALA A 15 49.28 16.87 -4.20
N LEU A 16 48.80 16.08 -3.20
CA LEU A 16 47.89 14.99 -3.43
C LEU A 16 46.51 15.57 -3.76
N ALA A 17 46.13 15.57 -5.03
CA ALA A 17 44.78 15.81 -5.47
C ALA A 17 43.94 14.59 -5.10
N ALA A 18 43.19 14.63 -3.98
CA ALA A 18 42.20 13.66 -3.63
C ALA A 18 40.99 13.82 -4.57
N GLY A 19 40.96 13.06 -5.67
CA GLY A 19 39.80 12.94 -6.57
C GLY A 19 38.67 12.25 -5.83
N SER A 20 37.67 13.00 -5.37
CA SER A 20 36.42 12.44 -4.86
C SER A 20 35.67 11.75 -6.00
N LEU A 21 35.73 10.43 -6.07
CA LEU A 21 34.86 9.61 -6.92
C LEU A 21 33.44 9.70 -6.37
N ALA A 22 32.63 10.65 -6.86
CA ALA A 22 31.19 10.68 -6.62
C ALA A 22 30.57 9.46 -7.29
N LEU A 23 30.25 8.43 -6.50
CA LEU A 23 29.46 7.31 -6.97
C LEU A 23 28.06 7.82 -7.34
N PRO A 24 27.50 7.48 -8.51
CA PRO A 24 26.14 7.83 -8.83
C PRO A 24 25.22 7.19 -7.79
N ALA A 25 24.49 8.03 -7.04
CA ALA A 25 23.40 7.56 -6.19
C ALA A 25 22.30 7.01 -7.12
N TRP A 26 22.25 5.69 -7.27
CA TRP A 26 21.14 5.04 -7.94
C TRP A 26 19.89 5.31 -7.11
N ALA A 27 19.04 6.22 -7.59
CA ALA A 27 17.74 6.46 -7.01
C ALA A 27 16.94 5.15 -7.09
N ALA A 28 16.83 4.45 -5.96
CA ALA A 28 15.98 3.26 -5.87
C ALA A 28 14.55 3.68 -6.21
N THR A 29 13.98 3.15 -7.29
CA THR A 29 12.56 3.33 -7.59
C THR A 29 11.76 2.88 -6.38
N PRO A 30 10.84 3.69 -5.83
CA PRO A 30 10.06 3.29 -4.66
C PRO A 30 9.33 1.98 -4.98
N GLN A 31 9.61 0.95 -4.18
CA GLN A 31 9.01 -0.36 -4.37
C GLN A 31 7.50 -0.26 -4.10
N ARG A 32 6.69 -0.58 -5.12
CA ARG A 32 5.22 -0.57 -5.01
C ARG A 32 4.75 -1.74 -4.15
N ILE A 33 3.68 -1.51 -3.39
CA ILE A 33 3.08 -2.51 -2.51
C ILE A 33 2.27 -3.48 -3.37
N GLN A 34 2.60 -4.77 -3.32
CA GLN A 34 1.91 -5.78 -4.10
C GLN A 34 0.59 -6.17 -3.47
N VAL A 35 -0.45 -6.26 -4.32
CA VAL A 35 -1.83 -6.63 -3.98
C VAL A 35 -2.24 -7.82 -4.82
N GLU A 36 -2.71 -8.88 -4.20
CA GLU A 36 -3.38 -9.98 -4.88
C GLU A 36 -4.89 -9.76 -4.80
N LEU A 37 -5.58 -9.66 -5.95
CA LEU A 37 -6.98 -9.23 -6.06
C LEU A 37 -7.83 -10.28 -6.77
N TRP A 38 -8.97 -10.63 -6.16
CA TRP A 38 -10.03 -11.46 -6.75
C TRP A 38 -11.26 -10.61 -7.00
N LYS A 39 -11.74 -10.57 -8.24
CA LYS A 39 -12.91 -9.82 -8.67
C LYS A 39 -13.65 -10.53 -9.81
N ASP A 40 -14.89 -10.10 -10.07
CA ASP A 40 -15.59 -10.49 -11.29
C ASP A 40 -14.98 -9.78 -12.52
N PRO A 41 -14.83 -10.43 -13.68
CA PRO A 41 -14.33 -9.81 -14.90
C PRO A 41 -15.08 -8.55 -15.31
N SER A 42 -16.39 -8.51 -15.08
CA SER A 42 -17.28 -7.40 -15.46
C SER A 42 -17.33 -6.26 -14.42
N CYS A 43 -16.66 -6.40 -13.27
CA CYS A 43 -16.70 -5.41 -12.19
C CYS A 43 -15.99 -4.11 -12.60
N GLY A 44 -16.78 -3.08 -13.01
CA GLY A 44 -16.27 -1.75 -13.38
C GLY A 44 -15.67 -0.99 -12.19
N CYS A 45 -16.44 -0.85 -11.10
CA CYS A 45 -16.00 -0.13 -9.89
C CYS A 45 -14.74 -0.75 -9.25
N CYS A 46 -14.50 -2.05 -9.44
CA CYS A 46 -13.25 -2.67 -9.01
C CYS A 46 -12.04 -2.15 -9.79
N LYS A 47 -12.21 -1.84 -11.09
CA LYS A 47 -11.13 -1.24 -11.90
C LYS A 47 -10.82 0.18 -11.44
N ASP A 48 -11.86 0.93 -11.08
CA ASP A 48 -11.69 2.30 -10.58
C ASP A 48 -11.05 2.31 -9.19
N TRP A 49 -11.41 1.36 -8.32
CA TRP A 49 -10.71 1.16 -7.05
C TRP A 49 -9.22 0.79 -7.25
N MET A 50 -8.91 -0.08 -8.20
CA MET A 50 -7.52 -0.41 -8.54
C MET A 50 -6.76 0.83 -9.02
N ALA A 51 -7.36 1.67 -9.87
CA ALA A 51 -6.76 2.91 -10.35
C ALA A 51 -6.46 3.87 -9.18
N HIS A 52 -7.40 4.02 -8.22
CA HIS A 52 -7.19 4.77 -6.98
C HIS A 52 -5.99 4.22 -6.20
N MET A 53 -5.93 2.93 -5.97
CA MET A 53 -4.83 2.30 -5.23
C MET A 53 -3.48 2.46 -5.95
N GLN A 54 -3.45 2.33 -7.28
CA GLN A 54 -2.24 2.51 -8.08
C GLN A 54 -1.65 3.91 -7.96
N GLN A 55 -2.49 4.94 -7.88
CA GLN A 55 -2.06 6.32 -7.63
C GLN A 55 -1.39 6.48 -6.26
N HIS A 56 -1.68 5.57 -5.31
CA HIS A 56 -1.14 5.56 -3.96
C HIS A 56 -0.01 4.52 -3.74
N GLY A 57 0.60 4.04 -4.82
CA GLY A 57 1.80 3.20 -4.72
C GLY A 57 1.53 1.70 -4.58
N PHE A 58 0.33 1.24 -4.89
CA PHE A 58 0.01 -0.19 -4.95
C PHE A 58 0.15 -0.72 -6.38
N ASP A 59 0.37 -2.03 -6.50
CA ASP A 59 0.42 -2.76 -7.77
C ASP A 59 -0.31 -4.10 -7.65
N PHE A 60 -0.81 -4.67 -8.75
CA PHE A 60 -1.80 -5.73 -8.69
C PHE A 60 -1.43 -6.99 -9.46
N THR A 61 -1.67 -8.14 -8.82
CA THR A 61 -1.91 -9.42 -9.48
C THR A 61 -3.41 -9.71 -9.42
N VAL A 62 -4.09 -9.81 -10.57
CA VAL A 62 -5.55 -9.87 -10.65
C VAL A 62 -6.02 -11.26 -11.07
N HIS A 63 -7.00 -11.80 -10.32
CA HIS A 63 -7.71 -13.05 -10.63
C HIS A 63 -9.17 -12.72 -10.96
N GLU A 64 -9.53 -12.86 -12.23
CA GLU A 64 -10.89 -12.56 -12.74
C GLU A 64 -11.81 -13.80 -12.67
N VAL A 65 -11.94 -14.37 -11.47
CA VAL A 65 -12.71 -15.60 -11.20
C VAL A 65 -13.82 -15.40 -10.16
N GLY A 66 -14.18 -14.14 -9.89
CA GLY A 66 -15.03 -13.77 -8.77
C GLY A 66 -14.29 -13.85 -7.44
N ASN A 67 -14.87 -13.30 -6.38
CA ASN A 67 -14.18 -13.16 -5.08
C ASN A 67 -14.74 -14.05 -3.96
N ASN A 68 -15.89 -14.70 -4.15
CA ASN A 68 -16.53 -15.50 -3.09
C ASN A 68 -15.64 -16.62 -2.55
N GLY A 69 -14.92 -17.32 -3.43
CA GLY A 69 -14.00 -18.39 -3.04
C GLY A 69 -12.79 -17.87 -2.27
N ALA A 70 -12.24 -16.74 -2.71
CA ALA A 70 -11.12 -16.06 -2.02
C ALA A 70 -11.54 -15.54 -0.64
N ARG A 71 -12.69 -14.86 -0.55
CA ARG A 71 -13.26 -14.37 0.72
C ARG A 71 -13.42 -15.50 1.73
N ALA A 72 -14.05 -16.61 1.34
CA ALA A 72 -14.24 -17.76 2.22
C ALA A 72 -12.90 -18.38 2.67
N ARG A 73 -11.97 -18.58 1.73
CA ARG A 73 -10.63 -19.13 2.02
C ARG A 73 -9.82 -18.25 2.96
N LEU A 74 -9.95 -16.93 2.82
CA LEU A 74 -9.26 -15.94 3.65
C LEU A 74 -9.98 -15.67 4.99
N GLY A 75 -11.09 -16.36 5.26
CA GLY A 75 -11.76 -16.33 6.56
C GLY A 75 -12.68 -15.13 6.79
N LEU A 76 -13.05 -14.41 5.72
CA LEU A 76 -13.97 -13.29 5.85
C LEU A 76 -15.43 -13.77 5.68
N PRO A 77 -16.35 -13.46 6.62
CA PRO A 77 -17.75 -13.86 6.53
C PRO A 77 -18.51 -13.09 5.44
N ARG A 78 -19.58 -13.68 4.95
CA ARG A 78 -20.37 -13.13 3.82
C ARG A 78 -21.02 -11.79 4.13
N GLU A 79 -21.35 -11.55 5.38
CA GLU A 79 -21.99 -10.33 5.89
C GLU A 79 -21.11 -9.09 5.71
N LEU A 80 -19.78 -9.27 5.68
CA LEU A 80 -18.83 -8.22 5.39
C LEU A 80 -18.47 -8.12 3.89
N GLY A 81 -19.14 -8.87 3.04
CA GLY A 81 -18.82 -9.02 1.63
C GLY A 81 -19.06 -7.76 0.79
N SER A 82 -18.20 -7.58 -0.21
CA SER A 82 -18.28 -6.56 -1.24
C SER A 82 -17.97 -7.17 -2.62
N CYS A 83 -17.71 -6.35 -3.64
CA CYS A 83 -17.51 -6.77 -5.03
C CYS A 83 -16.12 -7.33 -5.33
N HIS A 84 -15.14 -7.14 -4.45
CA HIS A 84 -13.79 -7.71 -4.58
C HIS A 84 -13.18 -8.01 -3.21
N THR A 85 -12.23 -8.94 -3.22
CA THR A 85 -11.42 -9.32 -2.07
C THR A 85 -9.96 -9.21 -2.46
N ALA A 86 -9.13 -8.59 -1.63
CA ALA A 86 -7.70 -8.47 -1.87
C ALA A 86 -6.87 -8.98 -0.68
N LEU A 87 -5.62 -9.37 -0.96
CA LEU A 87 -4.62 -9.71 0.04
C LEU A 87 -3.43 -8.75 -0.10
N VAL A 88 -3.10 -8.03 0.97
CA VAL A 88 -2.05 -7.01 1.00
C VAL A 88 -1.22 -7.17 2.27
N GLY A 89 0.06 -7.48 2.15
CA GLY A 89 0.95 -7.62 3.31
C GLY A 89 0.47 -8.62 4.37
N GLY A 90 -0.31 -9.63 3.95
CA GLY A 90 -0.92 -10.64 4.82
C GLY A 90 -2.30 -10.26 5.39
N TYR A 91 -2.80 -9.05 5.10
CA TYR A 91 -4.14 -8.60 5.49
C TYR A 91 -5.15 -8.77 4.37
N VAL A 92 -6.36 -9.16 4.72
CA VAL A 92 -7.51 -9.19 3.81
C VAL A 92 -8.09 -7.78 3.69
N ILE A 93 -8.30 -7.33 2.48
CA ILE A 93 -9.00 -6.07 2.17
C ILE A 93 -10.24 -6.42 1.38
N GLU A 94 -11.39 -6.10 1.93
CA GLU A 94 -12.70 -6.38 1.29
C GLU A 94 -13.37 -5.09 0.86
N GLY A 95 -13.67 -4.98 -0.43
CA GLY A 95 -14.39 -3.85 -1.00
C GLY A 95 -13.57 -2.55 -1.07
N HIS A 96 -14.28 -1.44 -1.12
CA HIS A 96 -13.78 -0.13 -1.51
C HIS A 96 -13.07 0.61 -0.36
N VAL A 97 -12.11 -0.08 0.31
CA VAL A 97 -11.29 0.50 1.38
C VAL A 97 -10.36 1.56 0.78
N PRO A 98 -10.34 2.80 1.32
CA PRO A 98 -9.43 3.86 0.87
C PRO A 98 -7.95 3.47 1.03
N ALA A 99 -7.12 3.88 0.06
CA ALA A 99 -5.68 3.58 0.06
C ALA A 99 -4.96 4.05 1.33
N GLY A 100 -5.36 5.21 1.87
CA GLY A 100 -4.80 5.75 3.13
C GLY A 100 -5.05 4.83 4.32
N ASP A 101 -6.23 4.19 4.39
CA ASP A 101 -6.54 3.24 5.46
C ASP A 101 -5.76 1.94 5.30
N VAL A 102 -5.57 1.45 4.06
CA VAL A 102 -4.70 0.30 3.81
C VAL A 102 -3.25 0.61 4.18
N GLN A 103 -2.74 1.79 3.83
CA GLN A 103 -1.39 2.21 4.22
C GLN A 103 -1.24 2.31 5.75
N ARG A 104 -2.26 2.86 6.45
CA ARG A 104 -2.29 2.93 7.90
C ARG A 104 -2.28 1.54 8.53
N LEU A 105 -3.09 0.62 8.04
CA LEU A 105 -3.10 -0.78 8.48
C LEU A 105 -1.71 -1.43 8.35
N LEU A 106 -1.07 -1.26 7.19
CA LEU A 106 0.26 -1.82 6.93
C LEU A 106 1.35 -1.20 7.82
N LYS A 107 1.20 0.05 8.21
CA LYS A 107 2.10 0.77 9.11
C LYS A 107 1.90 0.35 10.57
N GLU A 108 0.66 0.31 11.04
CA GLU A 108 0.30 0.00 12.43
C GLU A 108 0.43 -1.48 12.76
N LYS A 109 0.26 -2.35 11.78
CA LYS A 109 0.38 -3.82 11.88
C LYS A 109 -0.42 -4.42 13.05
N PRO A 110 -1.70 -4.09 13.22
CA PRO A 110 -2.50 -4.64 14.29
C PRO A 110 -2.68 -6.15 14.12
N ARG A 111 -2.97 -6.86 15.21
CA ARG A 111 -3.34 -8.27 15.15
C ARG A 111 -4.80 -8.39 14.64
N ALA A 112 -4.97 -8.42 13.33
CA ALA A 112 -6.26 -8.42 12.65
C ALA A 112 -6.24 -9.35 11.45
N LEU A 113 -7.42 -9.71 10.96
CA LEU A 113 -7.61 -10.35 9.66
C LEU A 113 -7.39 -9.33 8.53
N GLY A 114 -7.92 -8.11 8.68
CA GLY A 114 -7.81 -7.05 7.70
C GLY A 114 -8.84 -5.94 7.87
N LEU A 115 -9.19 -5.29 6.75
CA LEU A 115 -10.21 -4.24 6.68
C LEU A 115 -11.36 -4.65 5.75
N ALA A 116 -12.56 -4.15 6.05
CA ALA A 116 -13.73 -4.33 5.20
C ALA A 116 -14.55 -3.05 5.09
N VAL A 117 -15.01 -2.77 3.87
CA VAL A 117 -16.13 -1.86 3.56
C VAL A 117 -17.23 -2.73 2.93
N PRO A 118 -18.21 -3.16 3.74
CA PRO A 118 -19.31 -4.01 3.25
C PRO A 118 -20.16 -3.29 2.21
N GLY A 119 -20.64 -4.02 1.21
CA GLY A 119 -21.41 -3.44 0.12
C GLY A 119 -20.56 -2.58 -0.81
N MET A 120 -21.16 -1.54 -1.37
CA MET A 120 -20.55 -0.62 -2.34
C MET A 120 -21.08 0.80 -2.08
N PRO A 121 -20.70 1.45 -0.96
CA PRO A 121 -21.20 2.77 -0.64
C PRO A 121 -20.74 3.79 -1.68
N VAL A 122 -21.68 4.59 -2.18
CA VAL A 122 -21.40 5.66 -3.14
C VAL A 122 -20.52 6.71 -2.46
N GLY A 123 -19.50 7.20 -3.17
CA GLY A 123 -18.49 8.12 -2.63
C GLY A 123 -17.26 7.43 -2.03
N SER A 124 -17.27 6.10 -1.86
CA SER A 124 -16.03 5.36 -1.60
C SER A 124 -15.16 5.29 -2.86
N PRO A 125 -13.83 5.08 -2.74
CA PRO A 125 -12.93 5.03 -3.91
C PRO A 125 -13.38 3.99 -4.95
N GLY A 126 -13.58 4.44 -6.20
CA GLY A 126 -14.13 3.62 -7.29
C GLY A 126 -15.66 3.56 -7.33
N MET A 127 -16.33 4.22 -6.38
CA MET A 127 -17.78 4.46 -6.34
C MET A 127 -18.06 5.97 -6.27
N ASP A 128 -17.13 6.79 -6.79
CA ASP A 128 -17.11 8.25 -6.73
C ASP A 128 -17.00 8.90 -8.11
N GLY A 129 -17.27 8.13 -9.16
CA GLY A 129 -17.26 8.59 -10.55
C GLY A 129 -18.38 9.58 -10.90
N PRO A 130 -18.31 10.19 -12.10
CA PRO A 130 -19.27 11.19 -12.55
C PRO A 130 -20.72 10.68 -12.60
N GLU A 131 -20.93 9.40 -12.78
CA GLU A 131 -22.23 8.72 -12.78
C GLU A 131 -22.99 8.86 -11.46
N TYR A 132 -22.28 9.06 -10.36
CA TYR A 132 -22.86 9.27 -9.03
C TYR A 132 -23.22 10.74 -8.75
N GLN A 133 -22.87 11.68 -9.65
CA GLN A 133 -23.23 13.09 -9.57
C GLN A 133 -22.83 13.76 -8.25
N GLY A 134 -21.70 13.36 -7.67
CA GLY A 134 -21.19 13.88 -6.40
C GLY A 134 -21.93 13.38 -5.14
N ARG A 135 -22.89 12.44 -5.29
CA ARG A 135 -23.54 11.81 -4.13
C ARG A 135 -22.52 11.06 -3.29
N LYS A 136 -22.71 11.11 -1.97
CA LYS A 136 -21.91 10.40 -0.99
C LYS A 136 -22.80 9.76 0.05
N ASP A 137 -22.61 8.49 0.29
CA ASP A 137 -23.23 7.76 1.38
C ASP A 137 -22.25 7.75 2.57
N ALA A 138 -22.74 7.86 3.78
CA ALA A 138 -21.91 7.63 4.97
C ALA A 138 -21.54 6.16 5.05
N TYR A 139 -20.26 5.84 5.34
CA TYR A 139 -19.81 4.47 5.53
C TYR A 139 -18.64 4.37 6.51
N ASP A 140 -18.49 3.18 7.07
CA ASP A 140 -17.40 2.83 7.95
C ASP A 140 -16.43 1.84 7.26
N VAL A 141 -15.16 2.00 7.55
CA VAL A 141 -14.13 0.97 7.34
C VAL A 141 -14.01 0.19 8.63
N PHE A 142 -14.25 -1.10 8.59
CA PHE A 142 -14.15 -1.98 9.75
C PHE A 142 -12.80 -2.67 9.82
N LEU A 143 -12.13 -2.62 10.97
CA LEU A 143 -11.08 -3.55 11.31
C LEU A 143 -11.71 -4.88 11.71
N VAL A 144 -11.33 -5.95 11.00
CA VAL A 144 -11.82 -7.30 11.21
C VAL A 144 -10.79 -8.10 11.98
N THR A 145 -11.17 -8.62 13.14
CA THR A 145 -10.28 -9.40 14.00
C THR A 145 -10.84 -10.82 14.21
N PRO A 146 -9.99 -11.85 14.41
CA PRO A 146 -10.47 -13.16 14.83
C PRO A 146 -11.22 -13.03 16.16
N ALA A 147 -12.42 -13.63 16.24
CA ALA A 147 -13.17 -13.71 17.49
C ALA A 147 -12.65 -14.85 18.39
N MET A 148 -13.12 -14.91 19.64
CA MET A 148 -12.74 -15.99 20.57
C MET A 148 -13.21 -17.35 20.09
N LYS A 149 -14.37 -17.41 19.43
CA LYS A 149 -14.89 -18.65 18.84
C LYS A 149 -14.27 -18.87 17.47
N ARG A 150 -13.74 -20.07 17.28
CA ARG A 150 -13.04 -20.44 16.03
C ARG A 150 -13.95 -20.27 14.81
N GLY A 151 -13.47 -19.54 13.82
CA GLY A 151 -14.20 -19.28 12.56
C GLY A 151 -15.15 -18.09 12.62
N GLU A 152 -15.30 -17.43 13.75
CA GLU A 152 -16.00 -16.15 13.87
C GLU A 152 -15.02 -14.96 13.82
N VAL A 153 -15.56 -13.79 13.45
CA VAL A 153 -14.82 -12.53 13.47
C VAL A 153 -15.54 -11.50 14.33
N ALA A 154 -14.78 -10.57 14.87
CA ALA A 154 -15.29 -9.35 15.49
C ALA A 154 -14.91 -8.15 14.62
N THR A 155 -15.72 -7.11 14.65
CA THR A 155 -15.48 -5.87 13.91
C THR A 155 -15.44 -4.69 14.86
N GLN A 156 -14.58 -3.71 14.55
CA GLN A 156 -14.57 -2.38 15.17
C GLN A 156 -14.36 -1.33 14.08
N VAL A 157 -14.91 -0.14 14.29
CA VAL A 157 -14.72 0.96 13.34
C VAL A 157 -13.23 1.35 13.33
N PHE A 158 -12.62 1.32 12.14
CA PHE A 158 -11.26 1.75 11.89
C PHE A 158 -11.22 3.18 11.37
N ALA A 159 -12.13 3.53 10.46
CA ALA A 159 -12.33 4.89 9.95
C ALA A 159 -13.81 5.10 9.59
N SER A 160 -14.28 6.35 9.63
CA SER A 160 -15.64 6.75 9.24
C SER A 160 -15.59 7.87 8.20
N TYR A 161 -16.45 7.79 7.21
CA TYR A 161 -16.60 8.74 6.11
C TYR A 161 -18.05 9.23 6.03
N HIS A 162 -18.23 10.58 6.04
CA HIS A 162 -19.56 11.23 6.11
C HIS A 162 -19.69 12.32 5.03
#